data_a4d247f56ca8518ea76dcf7fcff5c401
#
_entry.id   a4d247f56ca8518ea76dcf7fcff5c401
#
_cell.length_a   1.000
_cell.length_b   1.000
_cell.length_c   1.000
_cell.angle_alpha   90.00
_cell.angle_beta   90.00
_cell.angle_gamma   90.00
#
_symmetry.space_group_name_H-M   'P 1'
#
loop_
_entity.id
_entity.type
_entity.pdbx_description
1 polymer ?
#
loop_
_entity_poly.entity_id
_entity_poly.type
_entity_poly.pdbx_seq_one_letter_code
_entity_poly.pdbx_strand_id
1 'polypeptide(L)'
;MSNAGLHAPRTHSRRSAAAEQAAAGLRLERLRAIASAVNAGGDIETILDRVLLAVCRGEPWPRGGIMAINRQSGFSEMVTGYDPDGLHPGRPRRWALATSPAPLVAETRRPMVIEDAQRSENFPGYQEDARTRGYRTVVLLPLGCTNAEEHEMVLSLHTRERTKVTEEELDFLTTVAHLVALAVQKVKHLQREQRQSERLRRVLEAGAGLMELVLEGASLSVVAGMTAAILPHPVLILDFVTGEALARGSPLPEALDDRDWRELVQGAAGPVLAGLAEGAAPGEVVSLDLSSFGLPRGLSVVVEPLRVEGETAGLLLIFPREGVMDSLDRVAAQEVRFALGAQVMRHHAEAKWAARDLSEFLEALFRTGAADPARIKARATRLGLDLGCPTRLLSIALPRRGGVSAEVRRLVAGSLARALPGAVAIEQGEAVAVLVPESSGPVSDAVLARLLVAPIRARWGVRPVVACGPVCTAPGHYGPAWAECGRVLDLARMFGRDGLVRQEDFGPSALLLSALDGALVHAFVEGTLGPLRRHEAQYGGGLLETATIFIDEACRYQATAERLGIHVSTLRYRLRRLEELFGLNLEDAEARFRLSLAVRLTALGSASYES
;
A
#
# COMPACT_ATOMS: atom_id res chain seq x y z
N MET A 1 99.01 39.57 45.19
CA MET A 1 98.54 40.72 44.43
C MET A 1 97.85 40.15 43.17
N SER A 2 96.70 40.31 42.82
CA SER A 2 95.51 41.08 43.17
C SER A 2 94.36 40.39 42.55
N ASN A 3 93.35 40.30 43.34
CA ASN A 3 92.09 39.64 42.96
C ASN A 3 91.15 40.70 42.36
N ALA A 4 90.54 40.49 41.25
CA ALA A 4 89.35 41.22 40.76
C ALA A 4 88.55 40.31 39.89
N GLY A 5 87.52 39.91 40.34
CA GLY A 5 86.18 40.10 40.51
C GLY A 5 85.36 40.02 39.19
N LEU A 6 84.74 38.85 38.94
CA LEU A 6 83.74 38.68 37.91
C LEU A 6 82.40 38.32 38.56
N HIS A 7 81.54 39.30 38.73
CA HIS A 7 80.14 39.06 39.06
C HIS A 7 79.24 39.96 38.25
N ALA A 8 78.59 39.41 37.30
CA ALA A 8 77.22 39.59 36.80
C ALA A 8 77.10 38.93 35.39
N PRO A 9 76.12 38.13 35.04
CA PRO A 9 74.76 38.49 34.97
C PRO A 9 73.78 37.29 35.33
N ARG A 10 73.31 37.23 36.55
CA ARG A 10 72.27 36.26 36.97
C ARG A 10 70.88 36.89 37.14
N THR A 11 70.76 38.22 37.09
CA THR A 11 69.48 38.93 37.34
C THR A 11 68.58 39.08 36.12
N HIS A 12 69.09 39.08 34.89
CA HIS A 12 68.30 39.18 33.66
C HIS A 12 67.57 37.85 33.36
N SER A 13 68.22 36.69 33.56
CA SER A 13 67.63 35.36 33.32
C SER A 13 66.46 35.06 34.28
N ARG A 14 66.54 35.43 35.54
CA ARG A 14 65.45 35.21 36.53
C ARG A 14 64.27 36.15 36.32
N ARG A 15 64.45 37.39 35.85
CA ARG A 15 63.36 38.31 35.51
C ARG A 15 62.62 37.84 34.23
N SER A 16 63.32 37.33 33.25
CA SER A 16 62.77 36.78 32.02
C SER A 16 61.89 35.52 32.36
N ALA A 17 62.46 34.59 33.13
CA ALA A 17 61.70 33.37 33.53
C ALA A 17 60.46 33.67 34.41
N ALA A 18 60.56 34.67 35.29
CA ALA A 18 59.41 35.09 36.11
C ALA A 18 58.27 35.76 35.23
N ALA A 19 58.67 36.55 34.23
CA ALA A 19 57.77 37.19 33.30
C ALA A 19 57.05 36.14 32.37
N GLU A 20 57.79 35.14 31.88
CA GLU A 20 57.26 34.02 31.10
C GLU A 20 56.33 33.19 31.92
N GLN A 21 56.62 32.93 33.20
CA GLN A 21 55.78 32.17 34.09
C GLN A 21 54.46 32.92 34.47
N ALA A 22 54.56 34.24 34.62
CA ALA A 22 53.40 35.11 34.83
C ALA A 22 52.49 35.16 33.57
N ALA A 23 53.08 35.26 32.38
CA ALA A 23 52.37 35.23 31.12
C ALA A 23 51.65 33.87 30.88
N ALA A 24 52.35 32.76 31.19
CA ALA A 24 51.75 31.42 31.12
C ALA A 24 50.57 31.25 32.12
N GLY A 25 50.70 31.79 33.34
CA GLY A 25 49.60 31.79 34.31
C GLY A 25 48.36 32.54 33.84
N LEU A 26 48.56 33.74 33.27
CA LEU A 26 47.46 34.53 32.71
C LEU A 26 46.76 33.84 31.53
N ARG A 27 47.52 33.17 30.64
CA ARG A 27 46.95 32.38 29.53
C ARG A 27 46.11 31.22 30.04
N LEU A 28 46.56 30.53 31.10
CA LEU A 28 45.80 29.42 31.70
C LEU A 28 44.47 29.90 32.34
N GLU A 29 44.48 31.07 33.00
CA GLU A 29 43.25 31.67 33.52
C GLU A 29 42.29 32.06 32.42
N ARG A 30 42.77 32.62 31.31
CA ARG A 30 41.97 32.95 30.14
C ARG A 30 41.36 31.67 29.53
N LEU A 31 42.14 30.59 29.35
CA LEU A 31 41.64 29.31 28.86
C LEU A 31 40.57 28.72 29.79
N ARG A 32 40.75 28.83 31.11
CA ARG A 32 39.74 28.36 32.09
C ARG A 32 38.46 29.16 31.98
N ALA A 33 38.53 30.48 31.81
CA ALA A 33 37.36 31.34 31.63
C ALA A 33 36.58 30.99 30.34
N ILE A 34 37.31 30.76 29.24
CA ILE A 34 36.75 30.36 27.96
C ILE A 34 36.13 28.97 28.04
N ALA A 35 36.85 28.00 28.63
CA ALA A 35 36.32 26.65 28.84
C ALA A 35 35.04 26.65 29.72
N SER A 36 35.02 27.53 30.75
CA SER A 36 33.82 27.73 31.57
C SER A 36 32.66 28.32 30.74
N ALA A 37 32.92 29.30 29.90
CA ALA A 37 31.93 29.92 29.01
C ALA A 37 31.35 28.90 28.03
N VAL A 38 32.19 28.05 27.45
CA VAL A 38 31.82 26.95 26.55
C VAL A 38 30.95 25.89 27.24
N ASN A 39 31.30 25.55 28.49
CA ASN A 39 30.56 24.49 29.25
C ASN A 39 29.30 24.99 29.96
N ALA A 40 29.09 26.29 30.07
CA ALA A 40 27.92 26.87 30.74
C ALA A 40 26.57 26.59 30.04
N GLY A 41 26.61 26.01 28.84
CA GLY A 41 25.42 25.71 28.04
C GLY A 41 24.74 26.94 27.46
N GLY A 42 23.70 26.76 26.72
CA GLY A 42 22.93 27.77 26.01
C GLY A 42 22.82 27.48 24.52
N ASP A 43 22.21 28.41 23.78
CA ASP A 43 22.21 28.35 22.32
C ASP A 43 23.60 28.77 21.75
N ILE A 44 23.76 28.61 20.45
CA ILE A 44 25.03 28.89 19.76
C ILE A 44 25.42 30.36 19.96
N GLU A 45 24.48 31.29 19.84
CA GLU A 45 24.76 32.74 19.96
C GLU A 45 25.24 33.10 21.36
N THR A 46 24.57 32.60 22.40
CA THR A 46 24.93 32.77 23.80
C THR A 46 26.33 32.24 24.11
N ILE A 47 26.70 31.09 23.54
CA ILE A 47 28.07 30.54 23.70
C ILE A 47 29.10 31.43 23.01
N LEU A 48 28.84 31.83 21.76
CA LEU A 48 29.73 32.71 21.01
C LEU A 48 29.94 34.05 21.71
N ASP A 49 28.87 34.67 22.24
CA ASP A 49 28.94 35.91 23.03
C ASP A 49 29.85 35.80 24.26
N ARG A 50 29.61 34.74 25.06
CA ARG A 50 30.41 34.50 26.27
C ARG A 50 31.87 34.26 25.96
N VAL A 51 32.16 33.47 24.93
CA VAL A 51 33.56 33.21 24.51
C VAL A 51 34.22 34.48 24.00
N LEU A 52 33.55 35.24 23.13
CA LEU A 52 34.07 36.50 22.63
C LEU A 52 34.36 37.46 23.76
N LEU A 53 33.47 37.60 24.72
CA LEU A 53 33.66 38.41 25.93
C LEU A 53 34.85 37.92 26.77
N ALA A 54 35.02 36.60 26.94
CA ALA A 54 36.13 36.02 27.69
C ALA A 54 37.49 36.26 26.99
N VAL A 55 37.53 36.23 25.65
CA VAL A 55 38.70 36.54 24.86
C VAL A 55 39.06 38.04 24.91
N CYS A 56 38.05 38.91 24.84
CA CYS A 56 38.23 40.37 24.73
C CYS A 56 38.39 41.08 26.09
N ARG A 57 38.14 40.43 27.21
CA ARG A 57 38.33 41.02 28.56
C ARG A 57 39.80 41.20 28.98
N GLY A 58 40.76 40.74 28.19
CA GLY A 58 42.20 40.84 28.47
C GLY A 58 42.96 41.45 27.30
N GLU A 59 44.09 42.09 27.63
CA GLU A 59 45.06 42.50 26.60
C GLU A 59 45.64 41.27 25.88
N PRO A 60 45.95 41.32 24.59
CA PRO A 60 46.03 42.54 23.76
C PRO A 60 44.76 42.81 22.91
N TRP A 61 43.69 42.03 23.06
CA TRP A 61 42.51 42.03 22.16
C TRP A 61 41.27 42.67 22.81
N PRO A 62 41.19 43.98 22.95
CA PRO A 62 40.05 44.63 23.62
C PRO A 62 38.77 44.62 22.82
N ARG A 63 38.78 44.16 21.57
CA ARG A 63 37.68 44.16 20.64
C ARG A 63 37.69 42.95 19.75
N GLY A 64 36.53 42.51 19.33
CA GLY A 64 36.38 41.41 18.38
C GLY A 64 34.98 41.20 17.88
N GLY A 65 34.86 40.31 16.93
CA GLY A 65 33.59 39.87 16.39
C GLY A 65 33.70 38.50 15.75
N ILE A 66 32.58 37.80 15.78
CA ILE A 66 32.43 36.55 15.02
C ILE A 66 31.53 36.86 13.84
N MET A 67 31.99 36.53 12.65
CA MET A 67 31.30 36.78 11.39
C MET A 67 30.94 35.47 10.72
N ALA A 68 29.75 35.41 10.12
CA ALA A 68 29.30 34.32 9.24
C ALA A 68 29.47 34.73 7.77
N ILE A 69 29.96 33.83 6.94
CA ILE A 69 30.25 34.09 5.52
C ILE A 69 29.05 33.61 4.71
N ASN A 70 28.22 34.54 4.28
CA ASN A 70 27.08 34.26 3.43
C ASN A 70 27.47 34.50 1.95
N ARG A 71 27.80 33.42 1.25
CA ARG A 71 28.21 33.47 -0.17
C ARG A 71 27.04 33.83 -1.11
N GLN A 72 25.78 33.58 -0.69
CA GLN A 72 24.60 33.90 -1.49
C GLN A 72 24.33 35.43 -1.48
N SER A 73 24.45 36.05 -0.30
CA SER A 73 24.28 37.52 -0.18
C SER A 73 25.52 38.30 -0.66
N GLY A 74 26.70 37.65 -0.76
CA GLY A 74 27.96 38.30 -1.08
C GLY A 74 28.57 39.07 0.08
N PHE A 75 28.15 38.82 1.34
CA PHE A 75 28.62 39.52 2.53
C PHE A 75 29.04 38.54 3.62
N SER A 76 30.05 38.99 4.43
CA SER A 76 30.25 38.45 5.77
C SER A 76 29.41 39.26 6.74
N GLU A 77 28.63 38.60 7.58
CA GLU A 77 27.67 39.22 8.48
C GLU A 77 28.07 38.95 9.93
N MET A 78 27.96 39.95 10.80
CA MET A 78 28.36 39.80 12.20
C MET A 78 27.31 39.00 12.95
N VAL A 79 27.70 37.83 13.48
CA VAL A 79 26.90 37.01 14.39
C VAL A 79 26.90 37.63 15.79
N THR A 80 28.07 37.93 16.31
CA THR A 80 28.25 38.61 17.59
C THR A 80 29.47 39.51 17.57
N GLY A 81 29.48 40.56 18.38
CA GLY A 81 30.58 41.51 18.46
C GLY A 81 30.72 42.14 19.84
N TYR A 82 31.97 42.31 20.28
CA TYR A 82 32.31 42.99 21.51
C TYR A 82 33.15 44.24 21.20
N ASP A 83 32.60 45.42 21.53
CA ASP A 83 33.31 46.71 21.43
C ASP A 83 32.91 47.53 22.68
N PRO A 84 33.83 47.67 23.68
CA PRO A 84 33.52 48.34 24.93
C PRO A 84 33.27 49.85 24.79
N ASP A 85 33.77 50.45 23.72
CA ASP A 85 33.63 51.91 23.50
C ASP A 85 32.35 52.27 22.73
N GLY A 86 31.63 51.30 22.18
CA GLY A 86 30.31 51.47 21.59
C GLY A 86 30.23 52.52 20.45
N LEU A 87 31.29 52.69 19.69
CA LEU A 87 31.54 53.91 18.88
C LEU A 87 30.59 54.10 17.69
N HIS A 88 29.72 53.11 17.32
CA HIS A 88 28.81 53.24 16.20
C HIS A 88 27.54 52.36 16.36
N PRO A 89 26.56 52.74 17.20
CA PRO A 89 25.25 52.13 17.17
C PRO A 89 24.55 52.53 15.87
N GLY A 90 24.21 51.51 15.01
CA GLY A 90 23.34 51.75 13.86
C GLY A 90 23.91 51.51 12.46
N ARG A 91 25.18 51.20 12.29
CA ARG A 91 25.71 50.79 10.98
C ARG A 91 25.49 49.30 10.72
N PRO A 92 25.19 48.88 9.47
CA PRO A 92 25.08 47.48 9.13
C PRO A 92 26.41 46.78 9.41
N ARG A 93 26.36 45.73 10.26
CA ARG A 93 27.55 44.93 10.66
C ARG A 93 27.82 43.86 9.60
N ARG A 94 28.07 44.31 8.36
CA ARG A 94 28.35 43.41 7.23
C ARG A 94 29.44 43.99 6.35
N TRP A 95 30.26 43.11 5.79
CA TRP A 95 31.40 43.49 4.91
C TRP A 95 31.27 42.70 3.60
N ALA A 96 31.45 43.37 2.47
CA ALA A 96 31.47 42.72 1.16
C ALA A 96 32.58 41.66 1.08
N LEU A 97 32.29 40.47 0.67
CA LEU A 97 33.25 39.36 0.60
C LEU A 97 34.45 39.70 -0.30
N ALA A 98 34.20 40.36 -1.42
CA ALA A 98 35.23 40.73 -2.39
C ALA A 98 36.32 41.66 -1.81
N THR A 99 36.07 42.38 -0.72
CA THR A 99 36.97 43.38 -0.11
C THR A 99 37.34 43.04 1.33
N SER A 100 36.95 41.85 1.82
CA SER A 100 37.17 41.35 3.17
C SER A 100 38.16 40.18 3.20
N PRO A 101 39.03 40.09 4.23
CA PRO A 101 39.92 38.96 4.42
C PRO A 101 39.19 37.67 4.90
N ALA A 102 37.98 37.79 5.41
CA ALA A 102 37.26 36.68 6.03
C ALA A 102 37.03 35.45 5.09
N PRO A 103 36.66 35.60 3.80
CA PRO A 103 36.53 34.47 2.90
C PRO A 103 37.84 33.71 2.70
N LEU A 104 38.96 34.40 2.58
CA LEU A 104 40.27 33.80 2.39
C LEU A 104 40.71 32.98 3.62
N VAL A 105 40.40 33.47 4.83
CA VAL A 105 40.67 32.75 6.09
C VAL A 105 39.81 31.48 6.19
N ALA A 106 38.53 31.55 5.80
CA ALA A 106 37.65 30.36 5.80
C ALA A 106 38.14 29.32 4.78
N GLU A 107 38.48 29.73 3.56
CA GLU A 107 38.92 28.85 2.47
C GLU A 107 40.27 28.18 2.76
N THR A 108 41.26 28.99 3.23
CA THR A 108 42.60 28.46 3.53
C THR A 108 42.65 27.68 4.83
N ARG A 109 41.63 27.86 5.71
CA ARG A 109 41.60 27.34 7.08
C ARG A 109 42.85 27.67 7.89
N ARG A 110 43.48 28.81 7.61
CA ARG A 110 44.68 29.29 8.29
C ARG A 110 44.41 30.64 8.94
N PRO A 111 44.96 30.89 10.14
CA PRO A 111 44.95 32.22 10.75
C PRO A 111 45.59 33.25 9.84
N MET A 112 45.10 34.48 9.86
CA MET A 112 45.65 35.60 9.16
C MET A 112 45.90 36.75 10.12
N VAL A 113 47.11 37.31 10.08
CA VAL A 113 47.50 38.50 10.86
C VAL A 113 47.66 39.67 9.90
N ILE A 114 47.00 40.79 10.17
CA ILE A 114 47.15 42.05 9.47
C ILE A 114 47.79 43.05 10.46
N GLU A 115 49.09 43.38 10.26
CA GLU A 115 49.85 44.21 11.19
C GLU A 115 49.31 45.64 11.26
N ASP A 116 48.90 46.23 10.12
CA ASP A 116 48.28 47.55 10.05
C ASP A 116 47.11 47.55 9.05
N ALA A 117 45.93 47.30 9.53
CA ALA A 117 44.70 47.24 8.71
C ALA A 117 44.39 48.59 8.04
N GLN A 118 44.78 49.73 8.63
CA GLN A 118 44.57 51.04 8.04
C GLN A 118 45.49 51.33 6.81
N ARG A 119 46.49 50.47 6.56
CA ARG A 119 47.40 50.51 5.41
C ARG A 119 47.29 49.28 4.52
N SER A 120 46.35 48.39 4.76
CA SER A 120 46.16 47.15 4.02
C SER A 120 45.49 47.39 2.66
N GLU A 121 46.33 47.47 1.62
CA GLU A 121 45.85 47.68 0.23
C GLU A 121 45.11 46.43 -0.34
N ASN A 122 45.42 45.24 0.17
CA ASN A 122 44.83 43.97 -0.29
C ASN A 122 43.34 43.84 0.07
N PHE A 123 42.86 44.58 1.08
CA PHE A 123 41.49 44.51 1.57
C PHE A 123 40.90 45.92 1.73
N PRO A 124 40.53 46.60 0.63
CA PRO A 124 40.17 48.02 0.67
C PRO A 124 38.92 48.31 1.52
N GLY A 125 37.90 47.43 1.52
CA GLY A 125 36.71 47.60 2.38
C GLY A 125 37.07 47.46 3.87
N TYR A 126 38.03 46.59 4.20
CA TYR A 126 38.52 46.42 5.57
C TYR A 126 39.43 47.56 6.01
N GLN A 127 40.19 48.13 5.08
CA GLN A 127 41.02 49.32 5.31
C GLN A 127 40.18 50.54 5.68
N GLU A 128 39.09 50.75 4.96
CA GLU A 128 38.13 51.82 5.23
C GLU A 128 37.45 51.67 6.60
N ASP A 129 37.02 50.45 6.93
CA ASP A 129 36.45 50.13 8.24
C ASP A 129 37.45 50.35 9.37
N ALA A 130 38.74 49.96 9.19
CA ALA A 130 39.81 50.15 10.14
C ALA A 130 40.09 51.63 10.43
N ARG A 131 40.11 52.46 9.39
CA ARG A 131 40.27 53.91 9.53
C ARG A 131 39.10 54.55 10.27
N THR A 132 37.87 54.09 9.95
CA THR A 132 36.64 54.60 10.56
C THR A 132 36.54 54.25 12.04
N ARG A 133 36.91 53.01 12.42
CA ARG A 133 36.82 52.49 13.79
C ARG A 133 38.08 52.60 14.61
N GLY A 134 39.18 53.05 14.01
CA GLY A 134 40.44 53.33 14.68
C GLY A 134 41.25 52.13 15.12
N TYR A 135 41.04 50.93 14.53
CA TYR A 135 41.87 49.76 14.82
C TYR A 135 43.03 49.60 13.83
N ARG A 136 44.08 48.92 14.27
CA ARG A 136 45.32 48.74 13.46
C ARG A 136 45.62 47.23 13.28
N THR A 137 46.03 46.54 14.34
CA THR A 137 46.36 45.12 14.20
C THR A 137 45.10 44.28 14.30
N VAL A 138 44.98 43.32 13.39
CA VAL A 138 43.85 42.40 13.31
C VAL A 138 44.35 40.98 13.20
N VAL A 139 43.71 40.07 13.95
CA VAL A 139 43.90 38.64 13.80
C VAL A 139 42.55 38.01 13.40
N LEU A 140 42.55 37.30 12.29
CA LEU A 140 41.40 36.53 11.85
C LEU A 140 41.71 35.03 11.99
N LEU A 141 40.77 34.29 12.57
CA LEU A 141 40.91 32.85 12.78
C LEU A 141 39.68 32.13 12.22
N PRO A 142 39.88 31.05 11.46
CA PRO A 142 38.79 30.22 11.05
C PRO A 142 38.26 29.46 12.27
N LEU A 143 36.95 29.52 12.52
CA LEU A 143 36.35 28.76 13.64
C LEU A 143 36.17 27.28 13.30
N GLY A 144 36.19 26.88 12.01
CA GLY A 144 36.00 25.49 11.60
C GLY A 144 34.61 24.92 11.88
N CYS A 145 33.63 25.79 12.12
CA CYS A 145 32.25 25.46 12.34
C CYS A 145 31.33 26.45 11.62
N THR A 146 30.06 26.11 11.51
CA THR A 146 29.04 26.93 10.85
C THR A 146 27.99 27.45 11.87
N ASN A 147 27.31 28.55 11.52
CA ASN A 147 26.17 29.06 12.30
C ASN A 147 24.91 28.20 12.11
N ALA A 148 23.76 28.65 12.60
CA ALA A 148 22.47 27.96 12.46
C ALA A 148 22.02 27.81 10.99
N GLU A 149 22.47 28.74 10.12
CA GLU A 149 22.15 28.80 8.69
C GLU A 149 23.21 28.10 7.81
N GLU A 150 24.11 27.30 8.43
CA GLU A 150 25.19 26.55 7.78
C GLU A 150 26.26 27.44 7.10
N HIS A 151 26.37 28.73 7.49
CA HIS A 151 27.44 29.62 7.02
C HIS A 151 28.69 29.43 7.85
N GLU A 152 29.87 29.34 7.19
CA GLU A 152 31.18 29.25 7.83
C GLU A 152 31.47 30.49 8.69
N MET A 153 32.06 30.30 9.87
CA MET A 153 32.32 31.39 10.80
C MET A 153 33.81 31.68 10.96
N VAL A 154 34.13 32.98 11.11
CA VAL A 154 35.47 33.50 11.34
C VAL A 154 35.46 34.42 12.58
N LEU A 155 36.43 34.21 13.49
CA LEU A 155 36.69 35.10 14.60
C LEU A 155 37.64 36.20 14.15
N SER A 156 37.30 37.45 14.38
CA SER A 156 38.15 38.62 14.10
C SER A 156 38.40 39.38 15.39
N LEU A 157 39.68 39.58 15.74
CA LEU A 157 40.11 40.28 16.95
C LEU A 157 40.91 41.51 16.54
N HIS A 158 40.69 42.64 17.23
CA HIS A 158 41.26 43.94 16.85
C HIS A 158 41.91 44.64 18.04
N THR A 159 43.00 45.39 17.75
CA THR A 159 43.59 46.35 18.70
C THR A 159 43.83 47.70 18.02
N ARG A 160 43.85 48.78 18.80
CA ARG A 160 44.10 50.14 18.31
C ARG A 160 45.60 50.43 18.07
N GLU A 161 46.45 49.66 18.71
CA GLU A 161 47.89 49.80 18.59
C GLU A 161 48.46 48.80 17.58
N ARG A 162 49.67 49.12 17.06
CA ARG A 162 50.43 48.12 16.30
C ARG A 162 51.02 47.13 17.28
N THR A 163 50.41 45.94 17.33
CA THR A 163 50.82 44.88 18.24
C THR A 163 51.50 43.77 17.44
N LYS A 164 52.72 43.38 17.87
CA LYS A 164 53.35 42.20 17.28
C LYS A 164 52.70 40.93 17.83
N VAL A 165 52.08 40.19 16.95
CA VAL A 165 51.44 38.88 17.30
C VAL A 165 52.56 37.83 17.33
N THR A 166 52.73 37.16 18.47
CA THR A 166 53.72 36.08 18.60
C THR A 166 53.12 34.77 18.17
N GLU A 167 53.93 33.77 17.80
CA GLU A 167 53.46 32.42 17.48
C GLU A 167 52.68 31.81 18.64
N GLU A 168 53.14 32.00 19.86
CA GLU A 168 52.46 31.51 21.08
C GLU A 168 51.05 32.11 21.26
N GLU A 169 50.86 33.41 20.96
CA GLU A 169 49.55 34.05 21.02
C GLU A 169 48.65 33.52 19.90
N LEU A 170 49.18 33.27 18.71
CA LEU A 170 48.45 32.72 17.60
C LEU A 170 48.00 31.27 17.88
N ASP A 171 48.87 30.46 18.50
CA ASP A 171 48.55 29.09 18.94
C ASP A 171 47.47 29.09 20.04
N PHE A 172 47.57 30.03 21.00
CA PHE A 172 46.54 30.23 22.01
C PHE A 172 45.17 30.53 21.37
N LEU A 173 45.12 31.51 20.48
CA LEU A 173 43.89 31.91 19.79
C LEU A 173 43.32 30.77 18.90
N THR A 174 44.20 30.01 18.25
CA THR A 174 43.83 28.84 17.47
C THR A 174 43.21 27.76 18.37
N THR A 175 43.76 27.55 19.56
CA THR A 175 43.19 26.65 20.57
C THR A 175 41.79 27.10 21.00
N VAL A 176 41.60 28.40 21.20
CA VAL A 176 40.28 28.99 21.49
C VAL A 176 39.30 28.74 20.36
N ALA A 177 39.70 28.95 19.11
CA ALA A 177 38.88 28.69 17.93
C ALA A 177 38.42 27.22 17.88
N HIS A 178 39.31 26.27 18.17
CA HIS A 178 38.97 24.85 18.25
C HIS A 178 37.97 24.53 19.40
N LEU A 179 38.13 25.14 20.57
CA LEU A 179 37.18 24.95 21.68
C LEU A 179 35.78 25.47 21.31
N VAL A 180 35.70 26.61 20.62
CA VAL A 180 34.44 27.16 20.09
C VAL A 180 33.81 26.20 19.09
N ALA A 181 34.61 25.67 18.15
CA ALA A 181 34.13 24.71 17.16
C ALA A 181 33.50 23.48 17.81
N LEU A 182 34.19 22.89 18.80
CA LEU A 182 33.70 21.73 19.54
C LEU A 182 32.39 22.04 20.28
N ALA A 183 32.29 23.22 20.92
CA ALA A 183 31.07 23.64 21.61
C ALA A 183 29.89 23.78 20.65
N VAL A 184 30.06 24.46 19.55
CA VAL A 184 29.04 24.65 18.52
C VAL A 184 28.58 23.30 17.93
N GLN A 185 29.54 22.42 17.62
CA GLN A 185 29.22 21.08 17.12
C GLN A 185 28.40 20.26 18.13
N LYS A 186 28.77 20.32 19.42
CA LYS A 186 28.02 19.64 20.51
C LYS A 186 26.57 20.14 20.59
N VAL A 187 26.39 21.46 20.58
CA VAL A 187 25.03 22.06 20.63
C VAL A 187 24.21 21.65 19.42
N LYS A 188 24.78 21.73 18.22
CA LYS A 188 24.09 21.28 16.99
C LYS A 188 23.71 19.80 17.06
N HIS A 189 24.60 18.96 17.57
CA HIS A 189 24.32 17.52 17.73
C HIS A 189 23.14 17.29 18.69
N LEU A 190 23.17 17.91 19.88
CA LEU A 190 22.09 17.80 20.86
C LEU A 190 20.75 18.33 20.30
N GLN A 191 20.77 19.44 19.60
CA GLN A 191 19.57 19.99 18.96
C GLN A 191 18.98 19.06 17.89
N ARG A 192 19.86 18.40 17.10
CA ARG A 192 19.42 17.40 16.11
C ARG A 192 18.78 16.20 16.79
N GLU A 193 19.43 15.67 17.84
CA GLU A 193 18.88 14.55 18.64
C GLU A 193 17.53 14.89 19.28
N GLN A 194 17.42 16.07 19.87
CA GLN A 194 16.16 16.54 20.47
C GLN A 194 15.04 16.64 19.43
N ARG A 195 15.31 17.28 18.29
CA ARG A 195 14.32 17.38 17.19
C ARG A 195 13.89 16.02 16.67
N GLN A 196 14.83 15.08 16.56
CA GLN A 196 14.54 13.72 16.13
C GLN A 196 13.68 12.97 17.17
N SER A 197 14.03 13.09 18.46
CA SER A 197 13.25 12.49 19.55
C SER A 197 11.84 13.07 19.63
N GLU A 198 11.68 14.38 19.52
CA GLU A 198 10.37 15.04 19.50
C GLU A 198 9.51 14.63 18.28
N ARG A 199 10.16 14.46 17.10
CA ARG A 199 9.46 13.96 15.91
C ARG A 199 8.99 12.52 16.10
N LEU A 200 9.85 11.65 16.63
CA LEU A 200 9.51 10.26 16.94
C LEU A 200 8.35 10.18 17.96
N ARG A 201 8.43 10.97 19.04
CA ARG A 201 7.38 11.02 20.04
C ARG A 201 6.03 11.43 19.44
N ARG A 202 6.01 12.47 18.59
CA ARG A 202 4.78 12.91 17.90
C ARG A 202 4.21 11.81 16.99
N VAL A 203 5.06 11.06 16.27
CA VAL A 203 4.61 9.94 15.44
C VAL A 203 3.96 8.85 16.29
N LEU A 204 4.58 8.47 17.42
CA LEU A 204 4.03 7.43 18.31
C LEU A 204 2.74 7.88 19.01
N GLU A 205 2.68 9.13 19.48
CA GLU A 205 1.46 9.71 20.08
C GLU A 205 0.31 9.76 19.07
N ALA A 206 0.59 10.14 17.84
CA ALA A 206 -0.41 10.18 16.79
C ALA A 206 -0.82 8.76 16.32
N GLY A 207 0.10 7.79 16.31
CA GLY A 207 -0.20 6.37 16.08
C GLY A 207 -1.14 5.79 17.14
N ALA A 208 -0.88 6.09 18.41
CA ALA A 208 -1.77 5.71 19.53
C ALA A 208 -3.16 6.34 19.37
N GLY A 209 -3.25 7.63 19.00
CA GLY A 209 -4.52 8.30 18.72
C GLY A 209 -5.29 7.70 17.53
N LEU A 210 -4.58 7.25 16.48
CA LEU A 210 -5.21 6.50 15.39
C LEU A 210 -5.84 5.20 15.88
N MET A 211 -5.12 4.44 16.73
CA MET A 211 -5.64 3.19 17.28
C MET A 211 -6.84 3.42 18.20
N GLU A 212 -6.84 4.48 18.98
CA GLU A 212 -7.98 4.87 19.82
C GLU A 212 -9.22 5.15 18.97
N LEU A 213 -9.09 5.94 17.89
CA LEU A 213 -10.19 6.18 16.95
C LEU A 213 -10.73 4.88 16.33
N VAL A 214 -9.86 3.94 15.99
CA VAL A 214 -10.27 2.63 15.46
C VAL A 214 -11.06 1.85 16.51
N LEU A 215 -10.63 1.85 17.76
CA LEU A 215 -11.32 1.16 18.87
C LEU A 215 -12.67 1.82 19.20
N GLU A 216 -12.78 3.13 19.09
CA GLU A 216 -14.04 3.88 19.24
C GLU A 216 -15.03 3.69 18.09
N GLY A 217 -14.62 3.02 17.03
CA GLY A 217 -15.48 2.74 15.88
C GLY A 217 -15.53 3.85 14.82
N ALA A 218 -14.52 4.71 14.76
CA ALA A 218 -14.43 5.73 13.72
C ALA A 218 -14.49 5.13 12.31
N SER A 219 -15.01 5.88 11.34
CA SER A 219 -15.02 5.45 9.95
C SER A 219 -13.62 5.45 9.32
N LEU A 220 -13.42 4.63 8.28
CA LEU A 220 -12.15 4.58 7.55
C LEU A 220 -11.75 5.97 7.02
N SER A 221 -12.70 6.80 6.63
CA SER A 221 -12.46 8.18 6.18
C SER A 221 -11.87 9.08 7.27
N VAL A 222 -12.31 8.93 8.53
CA VAL A 222 -11.78 9.66 9.69
C VAL A 222 -10.35 9.20 9.99
N VAL A 223 -10.12 7.89 10.05
CA VAL A 223 -8.79 7.30 10.25
C VAL A 223 -7.83 7.74 9.14
N ALA A 224 -8.27 7.68 7.89
CA ALA A 224 -7.49 8.15 6.74
C ALA A 224 -7.17 9.66 6.82
N GLY A 225 -8.07 10.47 7.38
CA GLY A 225 -7.84 11.90 7.61
C GLY A 225 -6.66 12.15 8.55
N MET A 226 -6.55 11.37 9.61
CA MET A 226 -5.46 11.47 10.59
C MET A 226 -4.11 10.98 10.05
N THR A 227 -4.10 10.09 9.05
CA THR A 227 -2.82 9.60 8.46
C THR A 227 -2.01 10.73 7.85
N ALA A 228 -2.67 11.75 7.27
CA ALA A 228 -2.01 12.92 6.69
C ALA A 228 -1.26 13.78 7.71
N ALA A 229 -1.62 13.72 9.00
CA ALA A 229 -0.91 14.42 10.07
C ALA A 229 0.38 13.69 10.49
N ILE A 230 0.49 12.41 10.21
CA ILE A 230 1.62 11.55 10.60
C ILE A 230 2.58 11.35 9.43
N LEU A 231 2.04 11.07 8.24
CA LEU A 231 2.81 10.84 7.02
C LEU A 231 2.77 12.09 6.13
N PRO A 232 3.94 12.71 5.87
CA PRO A 232 4.02 13.90 5.01
C PRO A 232 3.91 13.58 3.51
N HIS A 233 3.49 12.38 3.18
CA HIS A 233 3.40 11.83 1.84
C HIS A 233 1.95 11.62 1.41
N PRO A 234 1.63 11.74 0.11
CA PRO A 234 0.35 11.31 -0.42
C PRO A 234 0.11 9.82 -0.14
N VAL A 235 -1.10 9.47 0.27
CA VAL A 235 -1.48 8.09 0.57
C VAL A 235 -2.77 7.71 -0.12
N LEU A 236 -2.87 6.42 -0.45
CA LEU A 236 -4.07 5.79 -0.95
C LEU A 236 -4.36 4.53 -0.12
N ILE A 237 -5.57 4.44 0.39
CA ILE A 237 -6.05 3.32 1.18
C ILE A 237 -7.14 2.62 0.38
N LEU A 238 -6.98 1.31 0.18
CA LEU A 238 -7.96 0.45 -0.46
C LEU A 238 -8.44 -0.58 0.56
N ASP A 239 -9.74 -0.60 0.83
CA ASP A 239 -10.40 -1.63 1.63
C ASP A 239 -11.10 -2.60 0.68
N PHE A 240 -10.60 -3.82 0.57
CA PHE A 240 -11.16 -4.83 -0.33
C PHE A 240 -12.44 -5.48 0.21
N VAL A 241 -12.74 -5.28 1.49
CA VAL A 241 -13.94 -5.81 2.13
C VAL A 241 -15.15 -4.94 1.80
N THR A 242 -15.01 -3.62 1.97
CA THR A 242 -16.06 -2.64 1.67
C THR A 242 -16.05 -2.18 0.22
N GLY A 243 -14.92 -2.36 -0.49
CA GLY A 243 -14.68 -1.79 -1.81
C GLY A 243 -14.38 -0.30 -1.79
N GLU A 244 -14.12 0.28 -0.61
CA GLU A 244 -13.83 1.71 -0.45
C GLU A 244 -12.39 2.03 -0.84
N ALA A 245 -12.21 3.14 -1.58
CA ALA A 245 -10.92 3.68 -1.97
C ALA A 245 -10.80 5.13 -1.48
N LEU A 246 -9.83 5.39 -0.61
CA LEU A 246 -9.62 6.71 0.00
C LEU A 246 -8.23 7.24 -0.35
N ALA A 247 -8.18 8.32 -1.14
CA ALA A 247 -6.97 9.05 -1.46
C ALA A 247 -6.81 10.29 -0.59
N ARG A 248 -5.61 10.54 -0.11
CA ARG A 248 -5.21 11.74 0.63
C ARG A 248 -3.97 12.34 -0.02
N GLY A 249 -4.16 13.44 -0.73
CA GLY A 249 -3.15 14.10 -1.55
C GLY A 249 -2.91 13.39 -2.89
N SER A 250 -2.66 14.19 -3.92
CA SER A 250 -2.20 13.67 -5.20
C SER A 250 -0.70 13.39 -5.17
N PRO A 251 -0.23 12.27 -5.73
CA PRO A 251 1.20 12.02 -5.89
C PRO A 251 1.84 12.91 -6.96
N LEU A 252 1.04 13.56 -7.81
CA LEU A 252 1.46 14.40 -8.93
C LEU A 252 0.64 15.69 -8.98
N PRO A 253 0.72 16.57 -7.97
CA PRO A 253 -0.15 17.74 -7.86
C PRO A 253 -0.04 18.74 -9.02
N GLU A 254 1.08 18.73 -9.75
CA GLU A 254 1.28 19.58 -10.93
C GLU A 254 0.52 19.06 -12.18
N ALA A 255 0.28 17.74 -12.26
CA ALA A 255 -0.37 17.09 -13.41
C ALA A 255 -1.81 16.68 -13.11
N LEU A 256 -2.15 16.44 -11.86
CA LEU A 256 -3.43 15.90 -11.41
C LEU A 256 -3.75 16.44 -10.02
N ASP A 257 -4.84 17.16 -9.87
CA ASP A 257 -5.26 17.66 -8.56
C ASP A 257 -5.81 16.54 -7.66
N ASP A 258 -6.07 16.85 -6.38
CA ASP A 258 -6.56 15.88 -5.40
C ASP A 258 -7.95 15.32 -5.72
N ARG A 259 -8.76 16.05 -6.47
CA ARG A 259 -10.10 15.62 -6.89
C ARG A 259 -10.01 14.63 -8.03
N ASP A 260 -9.28 15.00 -9.08
CA ASP A 260 -9.09 14.19 -10.28
C ASP A 260 -8.37 12.88 -9.93
N TRP A 261 -7.38 12.94 -9.00
CA TRP A 261 -6.73 11.75 -8.46
C TRP A 261 -7.72 10.80 -7.78
N ARG A 262 -8.62 11.33 -6.93
CA ARG A 262 -9.65 10.50 -6.28
C ARG A 262 -10.61 9.87 -7.29
N GLU A 263 -11.06 10.62 -8.30
CA GLU A 263 -11.93 10.11 -9.35
C GLU A 263 -11.24 9.01 -10.16
N LEU A 264 -9.97 9.18 -10.50
CA LEU A 264 -9.17 8.19 -11.22
C LEU A 264 -9.02 6.89 -10.43
N VAL A 265 -8.71 6.99 -9.14
CA VAL A 265 -8.52 5.82 -8.26
C VAL A 265 -9.83 5.07 -7.99
N GLN A 266 -10.93 5.80 -7.78
CA GLN A 266 -12.25 5.19 -7.59
C GLN A 266 -12.78 4.55 -8.89
N GLY A 267 -12.26 4.96 -10.04
CA GLY A 267 -12.64 4.47 -11.36
C GLY A 267 -11.62 3.53 -11.99
N ALA A 268 -11.04 4.00 -13.09
CA ALA A 268 -10.27 3.17 -14.02
C ALA A 268 -8.93 2.64 -13.47
N ALA A 269 -8.23 3.40 -12.61
CA ALA A 269 -6.95 2.98 -12.03
C ALA A 269 -7.09 2.05 -10.82
N GLY A 270 -8.24 2.03 -10.14
CA GLY A 270 -8.45 1.23 -8.93
C GLY A 270 -8.08 -0.25 -9.07
N PRO A 271 -8.53 -0.96 -10.10
CA PRO A 271 -8.17 -2.37 -10.31
C PRO A 271 -6.67 -2.61 -10.50
N VAL A 272 -5.97 -1.69 -11.20
CA VAL A 272 -4.52 -1.78 -11.42
C VAL A 272 -3.76 -1.60 -10.10
N LEU A 273 -4.18 -0.61 -9.30
CA LEU A 273 -3.60 -0.34 -8.00
C LEU A 273 -3.87 -1.46 -6.99
N ALA A 274 -5.07 -2.05 -7.03
CA ALA A 274 -5.41 -3.21 -6.22
C ALA A 274 -4.57 -4.44 -6.58
N GLY A 275 -4.16 -4.60 -7.85
CA GLY A 275 -3.27 -5.67 -8.30
C GLY A 275 -1.89 -5.64 -7.64
N LEU A 276 -1.43 -4.50 -7.12
CA LEU A 276 -0.18 -4.40 -6.36
C LEU A 276 -0.22 -5.18 -5.04
N ALA A 277 -1.40 -5.55 -4.56
CA ALA A 277 -1.53 -6.38 -3.35
C ALA A 277 -1.08 -7.82 -3.56
N GLU A 278 -1.07 -8.31 -4.80
CA GLU A 278 -0.70 -9.69 -5.12
C GLU A 278 0.82 -9.86 -5.04
N GLY A 279 1.28 -10.54 -3.98
CA GLY A 279 2.70 -10.91 -3.81
C GLY A 279 3.59 -9.83 -3.16
N ALA A 280 3.12 -8.62 -2.92
CA ALA A 280 3.92 -7.56 -2.32
C ALA A 280 4.27 -7.85 -0.85
N ALA A 281 5.53 -7.59 -0.50
CA ALA A 281 5.99 -7.59 0.89
C ALA A 281 5.70 -6.22 1.54
N PRO A 282 5.47 -6.18 2.88
CA PRO A 282 5.34 -4.92 3.58
C PRO A 282 6.58 -4.03 3.40
N GLY A 283 6.38 -2.76 3.03
CA GLY A 283 7.45 -1.80 2.80
C GLY A 283 8.18 -1.95 1.46
N GLU A 284 7.70 -2.80 0.57
CA GLU A 284 8.27 -2.96 -0.76
C GLU A 284 8.06 -1.70 -1.60
N VAL A 285 9.12 -1.27 -2.28
CA VAL A 285 9.08 -0.14 -3.19
C VAL A 285 8.87 -0.64 -4.61
N VAL A 286 7.76 -0.26 -5.22
CA VAL A 286 7.40 -0.66 -6.57
C VAL A 286 7.35 0.56 -7.48
N SER A 287 7.81 0.41 -8.72
CA SER A 287 7.64 1.42 -9.77
C SER A 287 6.31 1.21 -10.49
N LEU A 288 5.40 2.15 -10.32
CA LEU A 288 4.05 2.09 -10.88
C LEU A 288 4.01 2.77 -12.25
N ASP A 289 3.49 2.07 -13.25
CA ASP A 289 3.23 2.64 -14.58
C ASP A 289 1.73 2.97 -14.75
N LEU A 290 1.42 4.25 -14.76
CA LEU A 290 0.09 4.79 -15.00
C LEU A 290 -0.02 5.48 -16.37
N SER A 291 0.88 5.19 -17.30
CA SER A 291 0.90 5.82 -18.62
C SER A 291 -0.36 5.56 -19.46
N SER A 292 -1.06 4.45 -19.23
CA SER A 292 -2.36 4.16 -19.83
C SER A 292 -3.46 5.14 -19.42
N PHE A 293 -3.25 5.89 -18.33
CA PHE A 293 -4.15 6.95 -17.86
C PHE A 293 -3.61 8.36 -18.14
N GLY A 294 -2.57 8.49 -19.00
CA GLY A 294 -1.97 9.77 -19.36
C GLY A 294 -1.01 10.34 -18.32
N LEU A 295 -0.59 9.54 -17.33
CA LEU A 295 0.33 9.96 -16.26
C LEU A 295 1.78 9.53 -16.57
N PRO A 296 2.79 10.17 -15.92
CA PRO A 296 4.19 9.78 -16.07
C PRO A 296 4.45 8.32 -15.71
N ARG A 297 5.42 7.70 -16.39
CA ARG A 297 5.92 6.37 -16.05
C ARG A 297 6.85 6.43 -14.84
N GLY A 298 6.89 5.35 -14.06
CA GLY A 298 7.89 5.17 -13.02
C GLY A 298 7.59 5.90 -11.72
N LEU A 299 6.31 6.09 -11.38
CA LEU A 299 5.93 6.63 -10.08
C LEU A 299 6.31 5.65 -8.97
N SER A 300 7.20 6.10 -8.07
CA SER A 300 7.63 5.28 -6.93
C SER A 300 6.52 5.18 -5.89
N VAL A 301 6.18 3.96 -5.47
CA VAL A 301 5.16 3.70 -4.46
C VAL A 301 5.66 2.67 -3.46
N VAL A 302 5.46 2.94 -2.16
CA VAL A 302 5.68 1.99 -1.08
C VAL A 302 4.37 1.25 -0.84
N VAL A 303 4.44 -0.09 -0.87
CA VAL A 303 3.27 -0.97 -0.76
C VAL A 303 3.22 -1.56 0.64
N GLU A 304 2.10 -1.36 1.35
CA GLU A 304 1.85 -1.90 2.68
C GLU A 304 0.55 -2.73 2.66
N PRO A 305 0.63 -4.05 2.45
CA PRO A 305 -0.54 -4.91 2.46
C PRO A 305 -1.18 -5.00 3.85
N LEU A 306 -2.49 -4.83 3.92
CA LEU A 306 -3.29 -4.98 5.13
C LEU A 306 -3.84 -6.42 5.16
N ARG A 307 -3.19 -7.30 5.93
CA ARG A 307 -3.53 -8.72 5.98
C ARG A 307 -4.38 -9.05 7.18
N VAL A 308 -5.42 -9.86 6.94
CA VAL A 308 -6.32 -10.40 7.96
C VAL A 308 -6.42 -11.90 7.76
N GLU A 309 -6.15 -12.69 8.79
CA GLU A 309 -6.18 -14.17 8.73
C GLU A 309 -5.34 -14.77 7.58
N GLY A 310 -4.23 -14.11 7.18
CA GLY A 310 -3.36 -14.53 6.08
C GLY A 310 -3.78 -14.05 4.69
N GLU A 311 -4.99 -13.52 4.52
CA GLU A 311 -5.47 -12.93 3.28
C GLU A 311 -5.21 -11.42 3.23
N THR A 312 -4.96 -10.86 2.05
CA THR A 312 -4.85 -9.41 1.88
C THR A 312 -6.25 -8.81 1.78
N ALA A 313 -6.70 -8.20 2.87
CA ALA A 313 -8.03 -7.59 3.00
C ALA A 313 -8.05 -6.10 2.65
N GLY A 314 -6.90 -5.48 2.48
CA GLY A 314 -6.75 -4.08 2.08
C GLY A 314 -5.32 -3.75 1.68
N LEU A 315 -5.11 -2.50 1.29
CA LEU A 315 -3.81 -2.01 0.82
C LEU A 315 -3.63 -0.55 1.23
N LEU A 316 -2.46 -0.23 1.78
CA LEU A 316 -1.99 1.14 1.94
C LEU A 316 -0.86 1.38 0.93
N LEU A 317 -1.02 2.37 0.07
CA LEU A 317 -0.02 2.84 -0.87
C LEU A 317 0.47 4.21 -0.42
N ILE A 318 1.79 4.38 -0.29
CA ILE A 318 2.43 5.62 0.10
C ILE A 318 3.29 6.10 -1.07
N PHE A 319 3.14 7.36 -1.47
CA PHE A 319 3.87 7.97 -2.58
C PHE A 319 4.91 8.95 -2.05
N PRO A 320 6.19 8.55 -1.90
CA PRO A 320 7.23 9.41 -1.38
C PRO A 320 7.46 10.63 -2.28
N ARG A 321 7.37 11.85 -1.72
CA ARG A 321 7.54 13.11 -2.50
C ARG A 321 8.92 13.25 -3.14
N GLU A 322 9.96 12.76 -2.47
CA GLU A 322 11.36 12.79 -2.94
C GLU A 322 11.83 11.41 -3.43
N GLY A 323 10.91 10.50 -3.71
CA GLY A 323 11.21 9.13 -4.15
C GLY A 323 11.72 8.18 -3.07
N VAL A 324 12.07 8.67 -1.87
CA VAL A 324 12.62 7.88 -0.75
C VAL A 324 11.95 8.30 0.56
N MET A 325 11.66 7.33 1.43
CA MET A 325 11.19 7.55 2.79
C MET A 325 12.37 7.51 3.77
N ASP A 326 12.42 8.46 4.71
CA ASP A 326 13.38 8.43 5.81
C ASP A 326 13.04 7.33 6.86
N SER A 327 13.90 7.17 7.87
CA SER A 327 13.70 6.17 8.91
C SER A 327 12.45 6.44 9.78
N LEU A 328 12.12 7.70 10.01
CA LEU A 328 10.94 8.11 10.79
C LEU A 328 9.66 7.96 9.99
N ASP A 329 9.69 8.25 8.68
CA ASP A 329 8.56 8.02 7.78
C ASP A 329 8.19 6.54 7.72
N ARG A 330 9.19 5.63 7.78
CA ARG A 330 8.93 4.19 7.85
C ARG A 330 8.27 3.77 9.17
N VAL A 331 8.69 4.36 10.31
CA VAL A 331 8.01 4.13 11.59
C VAL A 331 6.58 4.65 11.52
N ALA A 332 6.38 5.85 10.98
CA ALA A 332 5.05 6.43 10.80
C ALA A 332 4.16 5.55 9.89
N ALA A 333 4.69 5.03 8.80
CA ALA A 333 3.99 4.12 7.90
C ALA A 333 3.59 2.82 8.61
N GLN A 334 4.44 2.31 9.50
CA GLN A 334 4.14 1.12 10.30
C GLN A 334 2.98 1.37 11.28
N GLU A 335 2.98 2.50 11.99
CA GLU A 335 1.87 2.89 12.91
C GLU A 335 0.55 3.03 12.15
N VAL A 336 0.58 3.72 11.01
CA VAL A 336 -0.59 3.88 10.13
C VAL A 336 -1.08 2.52 9.63
N ARG A 337 -0.18 1.64 9.20
CA ARG A 337 -0.52 0.29 8.74
C ARG A 337 -1.19 -0.53 9.84
N PHE A 338 -0.70 -0.46 11.09
CA PHE A 338 -1.33 -1.16 12.21
C PHE A 338 -2.76 -0.67 12.48
N ALA A 339 -2.97 0.64 12.53
CA ALA A 339 -4.29 1.21 12.75
C ALA A 339 -5.26 0.86 11.61
N LEU A 340 -4.83 1.01 10.35
CA LEU A 340 -5.64 0.63 9.18
C LEU A 340 -5.89 -0.88 9.11
N GLY A 341 -4.89 -1.70 9.47
CA GLY A 341 -5.04 -3.15 9.57
C GLY A 341 -6.10 -3.56 10.58
N ALA A 342 -6.12 -2.92 11.75
CA ALA A 342 -7.16 -3.13 12.76
C ALA A 342 -8.55 -2.68 12.27
N GLN A 343 -8.63 -1.56 11.54
CA GLN A 343 -9.87 -1.09 10.93
C GLN A 343 -10.41 -2.05 9.87
N VAL A 344 -9.56 -2.50 8.96
CA VAL A 344 -9.92 -3.46 7.91
C VAL A 344 -10.28 -4.82 8.52
N MET A 345 -9.59 -5.25 9.59
CA MET A 345 -9.93 -6.46 10.34
C MET A 345 -11.33 -6.37 10.96
N ARG A 346 -11.71 -5.22 11.51
CA ARG A 346 -13.07 -4.98 12.01
C ARG A 346 -14.10 -5.12 10.89
N HIS A 347 -13.90 -4.45 9.75
CA HIS A 347 -14.79 -4.57 8.59
C HIS A 347 -14.88 -6.02 8.09
N HIS A 348 -13.74 -6.73 8.07
CA HIS A 348 -13.71 -8.15 7.69
C HIS A 348 -14.53 -9.02 8.67
N ALA A 349 -14.36 -8.80 9.96
CA ALA A 349 -15.14 -9.52 10.98
C ALA A 349 -16.65 -9.21 10.87
N GLU A 350 -17.03 -7.94 10.75
CA GLU A 350 -18.42 -7.51 10.56
C GLU A 350 -19.04 -8.14 9.30
N ALA A 351 -18.32 -8.09 8.17
CA ALA A 351 -18.77 -8.70 6.91
C ALA A 351 -18.91 -10.23 7.02
N LYS A 352 -17.97 -10.88 7.72
CA LYS A 352 -18.01 -12.34 7.96
C LYS A 352 -19.18 -12.73 8.85
N TRP A 353 -19.47 -11.96 9.89
CA TRP A 353 -20.62 -12.18 10.77
C TRP A 353 -21.95 -11.93 10.05
N ALA A 354 -22.06 -10.83 9.29
CA ALA A 354 -23.24 -10.55 8.48
C ALA A 354 -23.49 -11.64 7.44
N ALA A 355 -22.43 -12.11 6.76
CA ALA A 355 -22.52 -13.21 5.80
C ALA A 355 -22.96 -14.52 6.47
N ARG A 356 -22.49 -14.82 7.69
CA ARG A 356 -22.87 -16.01 8.45
C ARG A 356 -24.34 -15.95 8.89
N ASP A 357 -24.78 -14.83 9.48
CA ASP A 357 -26.17 -14.66 9.92
C ASP A 357 -27.15 -14.76 8.74
N LEU A 358 -26.73 -14.20 7.59
CA LEU A 358 -27.48 -14.29 6.35
C LEU A 358 -27.49 -15.72 5.78
N SER A 359 -26.37 -16.46 5.86
CA SER A 359 -26.29 -17.87 5.45
C SER A 359 -27.22 -18.76 6.31
N GLU A 360 -27.16 -18.60 7.63
CA GLU A 360 -28.06 -19.33 8.56
C GLU A 360 -29.54 -18.99 8.31
N PHE A 361 -29.82 -17.72 7.99
CA PHE A 361 -31.19 -17.32 7.62
C PHE A 361 -31.66 -18.00 6.32
N LEU A 362 -30.84 -18.01 5.27
CA LEU A 362 -31.18 -18.61 3.99
C LEU A 362 -31.28 -20.14 4.10
N GLU A 363 -30.41 -20.79 4.87
CA GLU A 363 -30.57 -22.23 5.15
C GLU A 363 -31.90 -22.55 5.79
N ALA A 364 -32.35 -21.74 6.75
CA ALA A 364 -33.63 -21.87 7.36
C ALA A 364 -34.77 -21.63 6.35
N LEU A 365 -34.64 -20.59 5.50
CA LEU A 365 -35.61 -20.24 4.47
C LEU A 365 -35.74 -21.36 3.41
N PHE A 366 -34.63 -22.01 3.04
CA PHE A 366 -34.63 -23.10 2.05
C PHE A 366 -35.15 -24.44 2.62
N ARG A 367 -35.01 -24.68 3.93
CA ARG A 367 -35.45 -25.92 4.59
C ARG A 367 -36.91 -25.94 5.02
N THR A 368 -37.51 -24.80 5.34
CA THR A 368 -38.79 -24.78 6.06
C THR A 368 -39.98 -24.28 5.23
N GLY A 369 -40.95 -25.14 5.04
CA GLY A 369 -42.30 -24.76 4.58
C GLY A 369 -43.26 -24.26 5.68
N ALA A 370 -42.83 -24.12 6.95
CA ALA A 370 -43.76 -23.99 8.08
C ALA A 370 -43.50 -22.84 9.08
N ALA A 371 -42.60 -21.93 8.81
CA ALA A 371 -42.37 -20.78 9.70
C ALA A 371 -43.34 -19.63 9.37
N ASP A 372 -43.74 -18.87 10.40
CA ASP A 372 -44.59 -17.68 10.26
C ASP A 372 -44.03 -16.69 9.23
N PRO A 373 -44.73 -16.43 8.11
CA PRO A 373 -44.24 -15.54 7.04
C PRO A 373 -43.92 -14.14 7.51
N ALA A 374 -44.60 -13.63 8.55
CA ALA A 374 -44.35 -12.29 9.10
C ALA A 374 -42.99 -12.21 9.83
N ARG A 375 -42.65 -13.25 10.60
CA ARG A 375 -41.33 -13.35 11.27
C ARG A 375 -40.19 -13.48 10.26
N ILE A 376 -40.40 -14.27 9.20
CA ILE A 376 -39.41 -14.43 8.12
C ILE A 376 -39.15 -13.08 7.45
N LYS A 377 -40.23 -12.36 7.06
CA LYS A 377 -40.09 -11.03 6.45
C LYS A 377 -39.39 -10.03 7.37
N ALA A 378 -39.74 -9.98 8.65
CA ALA A 378 -39.11 -9.08 9.60
C ALA A 378 -37.61 -9.39 9.81
N ARG A 379 -37.23 -10.68 9.81
CA ARG A 379 -35.81 -11.08 9.88
C ARG A 379 -35.06 -10.75 8.59
N ALA A 380 -35.69 -11.00 7.43
CA ALA A 380 -35.12 -10.66 6.13
C ALA A 380 -34.82 -9.16 6.01
N THR A 381 -35.77 -8.31 6.40
CA THR A 381 -35.60 -6.85 6.36
C THR A 381 -34.43 -6.39 7.25
N ARG A 382 -34.23 -6.98 8.43
CA ARG A 382 -33.07 -6.69 9.30
C ARG A 382 -31.75 -7.11 8.68
N LEU A 383 -31.75 -8.13 7.83
CA LEU A 383 -30.60 -8.61 7.07
C LEU A 383 -30.42 -7.90 5.71
N GLY A 384 -31.21 -6.86 5.44
CA GLY A 384 -31.13 -6.10 4.19
C GLY A 384 -31.79 -6.78 2.99
N LEU A 385 -32.60 -7.85 3.22
CA LEU A 385 -33.34 -8.56 2.17
C LEU A 385 -34.80 -8.10 2.12
N ASP A 386 -35.30 -7.74 0.94
CA ASP A 386 -36.71 -7.48 0.70
C ASP A 386 -37.37 -8.70 0.06
N LEU A 387 -37.96 -9.58 0.90
CA LEU A 387 -38.76 -10.71 0.43
C LEU A 387 -40.19 -10.32 -0.02
N GLY A 388 -40.54 -9.04 0.00
CA GLY A 388 -41.81 -8.54 -0.56
C GLY A 388 -41.73 -8.28 -2.06
N CYS A 389 -40.53 -8.17 -2.60
CA CYS A 389 -40.27 -8.00 -4.02
C CYS A 389 -40.10 -9.35 -4.72
N PRO A 390 -40.64 -9.54 -5.96
CA PRO A 390 -40.32 -10.72 -6.77
C PRO A 390 -38.81 -10.89 -6.89
N THR A 391 -38.32 -12.04 -6.47
CA THR A 391 -36.86 -12.30 -6.40
C THR A 391 -36.51 -13.58 -7.15
N ARG A 392 -35.64 -13.52 -8.12
CA ARG A 392 -35.11 -14.68 -8.82
C ARG A 392 -34.02 -15.34 -8.01
N LEU A 393 -34.14 -16.63 -7.79
CA LEU A 393 -33.13 -17.44 -7.13
C LEU A 393 -32.25 -18.12 -8.18
N LEU A 394 -30.92 -18.00 -8.02
CA LEU A 394 -29.96 -18.71 -8.84
C LEU A 394 -28.99 -19.48 -7.95
N SER A 395 -28.39 -20.53 -8.49
CA SER A 395 -27.33 -21.30 -7.83
C SER A 395 -26.15 -21.46 -8.77
N ILE A 396 -24.94 -21.12 -8.28
CA ILE A 396 -23.70 -21.19 -9.04
C ILE A 396 -22.86 -22.33 -8.51
N ALA A 397 -22.42 -23.22 -9.40
CA ALA A 397 -21.48 -24.29 -9.10
C ALA A 397 -20.31 -24.29 -10.07
N LEU A 398 -19.12 -24.69 -9.59
CA LEU A 398 -17.94 -24.88 -10.42
C LEU A 398 -17.78 -26.39 -10.77
N PRO A 399 -17.17 -26.71 -11.94
CA PRO A 399 -16.97 -28.09 -12.36
C PRO A 399 -16.01 -28.90 -11.46
N ARG A 400 -15.11 -28.24 -10.71
CA ARG A 400 -14.15 -28.88 -9.81
C ARG A 400 -14.56 -28.69 -8.34
N ARG A 401 -14.55 -29.79 -7.57
CA ARG A 401 -14.79 -29.78 -6.12
C ARG A 401 -13.59 -29.16 -5.39
N GLY A 402 -13.85 -28.23 -4.47
CA GLY A 402 -12.90 -27.79 -3.43
C GLY A 402 -12.51 -26.31 -3.46
N GLY A 403 -12.86 -25.58 -2.41
CA GLY A 403 -12.16 -24.39 -1.91
C GLY A 403 -12.39 -23.04 -2.61
N VAL A 404 -13.09 -23.00 -3.73
CA VAL A 404 -13.21 -21.76 -4.54
C VAL A 404 -14.52 -21.00 -4.27
N SER A 405 -15.41 -21.50 -3.42
CA SER A 405 -16.74 -20.90 -3.21
C SER A 405 -16.69 -19.49 -2.62
N ALA A 406 -15.82 -19.22 -1.65
CA ALA A 406 -15.69 -17.90 -1.03
C ALA A 406 -15.17 -16.83 -2.00
N GLU A 407 -14.21 -17.17 -2.85
CA GLU A 407 -13.69 -16.25 -3.86
C GLU A 407 -14.70 -15.98 -4.96
N VAL A 408 -15.40 -17.04 -5.41
CA VAL A 408 -16.51 -16.92 -6.38
C VAL A 408 -17.60 -16.02 -5.82
N ARG A 409 -17.99 -16.24 -4.56
CA ARG A 409 -18.95 -15.38 -3.88
C ARG A 409 -18.51 -13.91 -3.88
N ARG A 410 -17.26 -13.62 -3.49
CA ARG A 410 -16.73 -12.24 -3.47
C ARG A 410 -16.78 -11.59 -4.84
N LEU A 411 -16.32 -12.30 -5.88
CA LEU A 411 -16.32 -11.81 -7.25
C LEU A 411 -17.74 -11.53 -7.76
N VAL A 412 -18.65 -12.46 -7.53
CA VAL A 412 -20.07 -12.35 -7.91
C VAL A 412 -20.75 -11.22 -7.15
N ALA A 413 -20.56 -11.12 -5.83
CA ALA A 413 -21.10 -10.04 -5.01
C ALA A 413 -20.63 -8.66 -5.48
N GLY A 414 -19.34 -8.51 -5.81
CA GLY A 414 -18.81 -7.26 -6.35
C GLY A 414 -19.34 -6.89 -7.73
N SER A 415 -19.63 -7.88 -8.58
CA SER A 415 -20.26 -7.66 -9.89
C SER A 415 -21.73 -7.26 -9.76
N LEU A 416 -22.45 -7.89 -8.83
CA LEU A 416 -23.87 -7.64 -8.57
C LEU A 416 -24.10 -6.27 -7.92
N ALA A 417 -23.33 -5.92 -6.91
CA ALA A 417 -23.51 -4.69 -6.13
C ALA A 417 -23.52 -3.42 -6.99
N ARG A 418 -22.73 -3.42 -8.08
CA ARG A 418 -22.65 -2.30 -9.02
C ARG A 418 -23.78 -2.24 -10.03
N ALA A 419 -24.34 -3.40 -10.40
CA ALA A 419 -25.26 -3.50 -11.52
C ALA A 419 -26.71 -3.76 -11.11
N LEU A 420 -26.92 -4.44 -9.98
CA LEU A 420 -28.24 -4.89 -9.50
C LEU A 420 -28.36 -4.59 -7.99
N PRO A 421 -28.81 -3.40 -7.60
CA PRO A 421 -28.98 -3.04 -6.20
C PRO A 421 -29.91 -4.01 -5.47
N GLY A 422 -29.53 -4.44 -4.27
CA GLY A 422 -30.27 -5.41 -3.47
C GLY A 422 -30.04 -6.89 -3.84
N ALA A 423 -29.26 -7.19 -4.89
CA ALA A 423 -28.85 -8.55 -5.19
C ALA A 423 -27.79 -9.04 -4.18
N VAL A 424 -27.93 -10.29 -3.74
CA VAL A 424 -27.09 -10.89 -2.70
C VAL A 424 -26.52 -12.22 -3.18
N ALA A 425 -25.24 -12.48 -2.88
CA ALA A 425 -24.56 -13.74 -3.17
C ALA A 425 -24.01 -14.36 -1.88
N ILE A 426 -24.35 -15.60 -1.59
CA ILE A 426 -24.00 -16.30 -0.35
C ILE A 426 -23.60 -17.74 -0.63
N GLU A 427 -22.64 -18.23 0.15
CA GLU A 427 -22.26 -19.63 0.13
C GLU A 427 -23.34 -20.50 0.76
N GLN A 428 -23.71 -21.57 0.06
CA GLN A 428 -24.63 -22.59 0.53
C GLN A 428 -24.10 -23.97 0.14
N GLY A 429 -23.44 -24.63 1.08
CA GLY A 429 -22.75 -25.89 0.82
C GLY A 429 -21.62 -25.72 -0.21
N GLU A 430 -21.69 -26.50 -1.31
CA GLU A 430 -20.71 -26.44 -2.42
C GLU A 430 -21.10 -25.43 -3.53
N ALA A 431 -22.18 -24.68 -3.34
CA ALA A 431 -22.69 -23.72 -4.33
C ALA A 431 -22.78 -22.31 -3.77
N VAL A 432 -22.87 -21.32 -4.65
CA VAL A 432 -23.18 -19.94 -4.29
C VAL A 432 -24.64 -19.67 -4.65
N ALA A 433 -25.47 -19.41 -3.64
CA ALA A 433 -26.83 -18.92 -3.82
C ALA A 433 -26.82 -17.44 -4.17
N VAL A 434 -27.54 -17.06 -5.20
CA VAL A 434 -27.70 -15.67 -5.64
C VAL A 434 -29.17 -15.31 -5.67
N LEU A 435 -29.53 -14.26 -4.94
CA LEU A 435 -30.88 -13.68 -4.92
C LEU A 435 -30.82 -12.38 -5.73
N VAL A 436 -31.64 -12.30 -6.79
CA VAL A 436 -31.73 -11.12 -7.66
C VAL A 436 -33.15 -10.55 -7.57
N PRO A 437 -33.35 -9.40 -6.90
CA PRO A 437 -34.61 -8.70 -6.90
C PRO A 437 -34.99 -8.24 -8.31
N GLU A 438 -36.23 -8.48 -8.72
CA GLU A 438 -36.81 -8.05 -9.99
C GLU A 438 -37.79 -6.87 -9.81
N SER A 439 -37.44 -5.94 -8.90
CA SER A 439 -38.24 -4.76 -8.57
C SER A 439 -38.50 -3.83 -9.75
N SER A 440 -37.54 -3.76 -10.71
CA SER A 440 -37.67 -2.94 -11.92
C SER A 440 -38.03 -3.75 -13.17
N GLY A 441 -38.47 -5.01 -13.00
CA GLY A 441 -38.80 -5.96 -14.06
C GLY A 441 -37.78 -7.10 -14.17
N PRO A 442 -38.06 -8.09 -15.04
CA PRO A 442 -37.23 -9.29 -15.17
C PRO A 442 -35.84 -8.94 -15.71
N VAL A 443 -34.84 -9.49 -15.02
CA VAL A 443 -33.42 -9.35 -15.46
C VAL A 443 -33.16 -10.31 -16.61
N SER A 444 -32.66 -9.82 -17.73
CA SER A 444 -32.38 -10.63 -18.92
C SER A 444 -31.21 -11.61 -18.71
N ASP A 445 -31.30 -12.78 -19.37
CA ASP A 445 -30.28 -13.82 -19.31
C ASP A 445 -28.89 -13.30 -19.76
N ALA A 446 -28.86 -12.38 -20.74
CA ALA A 446 -27.62 -11.76 -21.20
C ALA A 446 -26.93 -10.93 -20.11
N VAL A 447 -27.71 -10.22 -19.28
CA VAL A 447 -27.20 -9.47 -18.13
C VAL A 447 -26.70 -10.44 -17.06
N LEU A 448 -27.47 -11.47 -16.71
CA LEU A 448 -27.04 -12.49 -15.73
C LEU A 448 -25.77 -13.21 -16.18
N ALA A 449 -25.68 -13.63 -17.44
CA ALA A 449 -24.48 -14.26 -17.99
C ALA A 449 -23.25 -13.34 -17.92
N ARG A 450 -23.42 -12.07 -18.23
CA ARG A 450 -22.34 -11.06 -18.12
C ARG A 450 -21.88 -10.84 -16.70
N LEU A 451 -22.78 -10.84 -15.72
CA LEU A 451 -22.45 -10.56 -14.31
C LEU A 451 -21.95 -11.78 -13.55
N LEU A 452 -22.41 -12.99 -13.90
CA LEU A 452 -22.16 -14.22 -13.14
C LEU A 452 -21.19 -15.17 -13.84
N VAL A 453 -21.27 -15.32 -15.17
CA VAL A 453 -20.44 -16.28 -15.92
C VAL A 453 -19.15 -15.63 -16.40
N ALA A 454 -19.22 -14.45 -17.01
CA ALA A 454 -18.05 -13.81 -17.64
C ALA A 454 -16.91 -13.50 -16.66
N PRO A 455 -17.15 -12.95 -15.45
CA PRO A 455 -16.08 -12.67 -14.49
C PRO A 455 -15.39 -13.94 -13.98
N ILE A 456 -16.15 -15.00 -13.71
CA ILE A 456 -15.63 -16.29 -13.27
C ILE A 456 -14.73 -16.91 -14.35
N ARG A 457 -15.21 -16.89 -15.60
CA ARG A 457 -14.46 -17.38 -16.75
C ARG A 457 -13.17 -16.59 -16.96
N ALA A 458 -13.23 -15.27 -16.84
CA ALA A 458 -12.06 -14.40 -16.99
C ALA A 458 -10.99 -14.66 -15.92
N ARG A 459 -11.40 -14.94 -14.68
CA ARG A 459 -10.49 -15.10 -13.54
C ARG A 459 -9.85 -16.49 -13.47
N TRP A 460 -10.62 -17.58 -13.75
CA TRP A 460 -10.14 -18.95 -13.59
C TRP A 460 -10.10 -19.78 -14.88
N GLY A 461 -10.49 -19.22 -16.01
CA GLY A 461 -10.55 -19.95 -17.28
C GLY A 461 -11.65 -21.03 -17.33
N VAL A 462 -12.47 -21.15 -16.26
CA VAL A 462 -13.49 -22.19 -16.09
C VAL A 462 -14.86 -21.59 -16.37
N ARG A 463 -15.73 -22.34 -17.03
CA ARG A 463 -17.13 -21.97 -17.19
C ARG A 463 -17.95 -22.50 -16.01
N PRO A 464 -18.56 -21.64 -15.18
CA PRO A 464 -19.44 -22.09 -14.12
C PRO A 464 -20.77 -22.59 -14.70
N VAL A 465 -21.46 -23.40 -13.93
CA VAL A 465 -22.89 -23.69 -14.15
C VAL A 465 -23.69 -22.74 -13.27
N VAL A 466 -24.62 -22.00 -13.87
CA VAL A 466 -25.51 -21.08 -13.19
C VAL A 466 -26.94 -21.58 -13.40
N ALA A 467 -27.47 -22.33 -12.43
CA ALA A 467 -28.83 -22.77 -12.45
C ALA A 467 -29.80 -21.62 -12.16
N CYS A 468 -30.73 -21.37 -13.05
CA CYS A 468 -31.73 -20.33 -12.92
C CYS A 468 -33.04 -20.93 -12.45
N GLY A 469 -33.41 -20.67 -11.20
CA GLY A 469 -34.68 -21.09 -10.60
C GLY A 469 -35.84 -20.16 -10.93
N PRO A 470 -37.05 -20.50 -10.43
CA PRO A 470 -38.23 -19.68 -10.59
C PRO A 470 -38.16 -18.38 -9.78
N VAL A 471 -39.01 -17.43 -10.10
CA VAL A 471 -39.16 -16.18 -9.35
C VAL A 471 -39.98 -16.44 -8.08
N CYS A 472 -39.40 -16.12 -6.93
CA CYS A 472 -40.02 -16.23 -5.62
C CYS A 472 -40.79 -14.94 -5.28
N THR A 473 -42.07 -15.05 -4.96
CA THR A 473 -42.96 -13.92 -4.59
C THR A 473 -43.42 -13.99 -3.12
N ALA A 474 -43.12 -15.10 -2.44
CA ALA A 474 -43.46 -15.33 -1.04
C ALA A 474 -42.38 -16.20 -0.37
N PRO A 475 -42.19 -16.09 0.96
CA PRO A 475 -41.19 -16.90 1.69
C PRO A 475 -41.25 -18.40 1.45
N GLY A 476 -42.46 -18.96 1.31
CA GLY A 476 -42.64 -20.39 1.04
C GLY A 476 -42.18 -20.87 -0.34
N HIS A 477 -41.87 -19.95 -1.28
CA HIS A 477 -41.40 -20.32 -2.61
C HIS A 477 -39.89 -20.60 -2.65
N TYR A 478 -39.11 -20.12 -1.68
CA TYR A 478 -37.65 -20.22 -1.73
C TYR A 478 -37.12 -21.64 -1.54
N GLY A 479 -37.75 -22.44 -0.67
CA GLY A 479 -37.36 -23.84 -0.48
C GLY A 479 -37.54 -24.71 -1.76
N PRO A 480 -38.73 -24.73 -2.37
CA PRO A 480 -38.96 -25.40 -3.66
C PRO A 480 -38.04 -24.88 -4.77
N ALA A 481 -37.82 -23.56 -4.85
CA ALA A 481 -36.93 -22.94 -5.84
C ALA A 481 -35.47 -23.37 -5.67
N TRP A 482 -34.98 -23.45 -4.42
CA TRP A 482 -33.64 -23.93 -4.13
C TRP A 482 -33.46 -25.40 -4.51
N ALA A 483 -34.43 -26.25 -4.17
CA ALA A 483 -34.43 -27.64 -4.58
C ALA A 483 -34.45 -27.80 -6.11
N GLU A 484 -35.16 -26.93 -6.82
CA GLU A 484 -35.17 -26.90 -8.28
C GLU A 484 -33.78 -26.49 -8.84
N CYS A 485 -33.15 -25.45 -8.30
CA CYS A 485 -31.78 -25.09 -8.69
C CYS A 485 -30.79 -26.26 -8.49
N GLY A 486 -30.90 -27.00 -7.40
CA GLY A 486 -30.11 -28.21 -7.16
C GLY A 486 -30.27 -29.25 -8.25
N ARG A 487 -31.55 -29.59 -8.59
CA ARG A 487 -31.86 -30.52 -9.69
C ARG A 487 -31.30 -30.02 -11.03
N VAL A 488 -31.42 -28.74 -11.33
CA VAL A 488 -30.87 -28.13 -12.56
C VAL A 488 -29.33 -28.23 -12.60
N LEU A 489 -28.65 -28.02 -11.48
CA LEU A 489 -27.19 -28.22 -11.38
C LEU A 489 -26.81 -29.69 -11.64
N ASP A 490 -27.54 -30.66 -11.09
CA ASP A 490 -27.29 -32.07 -11.31
C ASP A 490 -27.53 -32.45 -12.77
N LEU A 491 -28.61 -31.97 -13.37
CA LEU A 491 -28.86 -32.14 -14.79
C LEU A 491 -27.75 -31.51 -15.64
N ALA A 492 -27.31 -30.30 -15.32
CA ALA A 492 -26.24 -29.64 -16.06
C ALA A 492 -24.92 -30.42 -15.99
N ARG A 493 -24.57 -30.95 -14.82
CA ARG A 493 -23.41 -31.86 -14.67
C ARG A 493 -23.57 -33.11 -15.53
N MET A 494 -24.73 -33.75 -15.47
CA MET A 494 -25.00 -34.95 -16.26
C MET A 494 -24.92 -34.69 -17.77
N PHE A 495 -25.45 -33.55 -18.24
CA PHE A 495 -25.47 -33.20 -19.66
C PHE A 495 -24.22 -32.45 -20.16
N GLY A 496 -23.21 -32.26 -19.32
CA GLY A 496 -22.01 -31.49 -19.66
C GLY A 496 -22.31 -30.06 -20.09
N ARG A 497 -23.40 -29.46 -19.58
CA ARG A 497 -23.78 -28.09 -19.91
C ARG A 497 -23.13 -27.11 -18.95
N ASP A 498 -22.67 -26.00 -19.48
CA ASP A 498 -22.12 -24.88 -18.72
C ASP A 498 -22.89 -23.56 -19.01
N GLY A 499 -22.57 -22.52 -18.22
CA GLY A 499 -23.21 -21.21 -18.34
C GLY A 499 -24.55 -21.14 -17.62
N LEU A 500 -25.43 -20.26 -18.09
CA LEU A 500 -26.78 -20.10 -17.53
C LEU A 500 -27.67 -21.20 -18.06
N VAL A 501 -28.29 -21.97 -17.18
CA VAL A 501 -29.15 -23.13 -17.50
C VAL A 501 -30.44 -23.09 -16.71
N ARG A 502 -31.52 -23.54 -17.35
CA ARG A 502 -32.88 -23.69 -16.78
C ARG A 502 -33.35 -25.11 -16.91
N GLN A 503 -34.36 -25.48 -16.13
CA GLN A 503 -34.97 -26.81 -16.22
C GLN A 503 -35.54 -27.08 -17.64
N GLU A 504 -36.08 -26.07 -18.29
CA GLU A 504 -36.68 -26.15 -19.63
C GLU A 504 -35.66 -26.52 -20.72
N ASP A 505 -34.39 -26.17 -20.54
CA ASP A 505 -33.31 -26.45 -21.49
C ASP A 505 -32.98 -27.95 -21.64
N PHE A 506 -33.46 -28.77 -20.72
CA PHE A 506 -33.24 -30.21 -20.71
C PHE A 506 -34.42 -31.00 -21.30
N GLY A 507 -35.47 -30.32 -21.73
CA GLY A 507 -36.63 -30.92 -22.37
C GLY A 507 -37.37 -31.94 -21.48
N PRO A 508 -38.20 -32.82 -22.07
CA PRO A 508 -39.01 -33.79 -21.32
C PRO A 508 -38.21 -34.77 -20.47
N SER A 509 -36.93 -35.01 -20.83
CA SER A 509 -36.03 -35.90 -20.08
C SER A 509 -35.76 -35.36 -18.66
N ALA A 510 -35.80 -34.05 -18.45
CA ALA A 510 -35.65 -33.44 -17.14
C ALA A 510 -36.76 -33.79 -16.16
N LEU A 511 -37.99 -33.88 -16.66
CA LEU A 511 -39.19 -34.26 -15.86
C LEU A 511 -39.09 -35.71 -15.39
N LEU A 512 -38.60 -36.60 -16.23
CA LEU A 512 -38.39 -37.99 -15.89
C LEU A 512 -37.26 -38.20 -14.88
N LEU A 513 -36.16 -37.50 -15.07
CA LEU A 513 -34.98 -37.62 -14.21
C LEU A 513 -35.16 -36.95 -12.85
N SER A 514 -35.93 -35.87 -12.77
CA SER A 514 -36.20 -35.19 -11.50
C SER A 514 -37.08 -36.03 -10.53
N ALA A 515 -37.73 -37.04 -11.03
CA ALA A 515 -38.59 -37.95 -10.26
C ALA A 515 -37.93 -39.30 -9.94
N LEU A 516 -36.75 -39.61 -10.50
CA LEU A 516 -36.10 -40.92 -10.37
C LEU A 516 -34.87 -40.85 -9.44
N ASP A 517 -34.70 -41.83 -8.59
CA ASP A 517 -33.49 -42.07 -7.81
C ASP A 517 -32.33 -42.48 -8.75
N GLY A 518 -31.11 -41.99 -8.54
CA GLY A 518 -29.94 -42.33 -9.34
C GLY A 518 -29.64 -43.83 -9.44
N ALA A 519 -29.97 -44.60 -8.41
CA ALA A 519 -29.85 -46.05 -8.41
C ALA A 519 -30.88 -46.70 -9.39
N LEU A 520 -32.09 -46.17 -9.48
CA LEU A 520 -33.09 -46.63 -10.44
C LEU A 520 -32.71 -46.30 -11.88
N VAL A 521 -32.11 -45.12 -12.11
CA VAL A 521 -31.59 -44.72 -13.43
C VAL A 521 -30.48 -45.66 -13.87
N HIS A 522 -29.52 -45.96 -12.99
CA HIS A 522 -28.43 -46.88 -13.27
C HIS A 522 -28.97 -48.30 -13.57
N ALA A 523 -29.88 -48.81 -12.75
CA ALA A 523 -30.50 -50.10 -12.97
C ALA A 523 -31.25 -50.17 -14.31
N PHE A 524 -31.97 -49.12 -14.70
CA PHE A 524 -32.66 -49.01 -15.98
C PHE A 524 -31.68 -49.02 -17.17
N VAL A 525 -30.61 -48.25 -17.10
CA VAL A 525 -29.56 -48.18 -18.13
C VAL A 525 -28.87 -49.54 -18.27
N GLU A 526 -28.41 -50.13 -17.17
CA GLU A 526 -27.76 -51.45 -17.17
C GLU A 526 -28.72 -52.55 -17.61
N GLY A 527 -29.96 -52.50 -17.23
CA GLY A 527 -30.97 -53.46 -17.71
C GLY A 527 -31.24 -53.36 -19.21
N THR A 528 -31.18 -52.14 -19.77
CA THR A 528 -31.49 -51.91 -21.20
C THR A 528 -30.28 -52.05 -22.10
N LEU A 529 -29.13 -51.44 -21.75
CA LEU A 529 -27.94 -51.36 -22.60
C LEU A 529 -26.87 -52.38 -22.20
N GLY A 530 -26.87 -52.88 -20.96
CA GLY A 530 -25.84 -53.83 -20.47
C GLY A 530 -25.69 -55.06 -21.31
N PRO A 531 -26.80 -55.75 -21.73
CA PRO A 531 -26.73 -56.91 -22.64
C PRO A 531 -26.09 -56.57 -24.00
N LEU A 532 -26.44 -55.41 -24.58
CA LEU A 532 -25.86 -54.98 -25.86
C LEU A 532 -24.38 -54.68 -25.74
N ARG A 533 -23.94 -53.98 -24.72
CA ARG A 533 -22.55 -53.64 -24.44
C ARG A 533 -21.70 -54.90 -24.23
N ARG A 534 -22.16 -55.86 -23.45
CA ARG A 534 -21.47 -57.13 -23.24
C ARG A 534 -21.32 -57.92 -24.54
N HIS A 535 -22.36 -57.99 -25.35
CA HIS A 535 -22.27 -58.63 -26.66
C HIS A 535 -21.28 -57.93 -27.59
N GLU A 536 -21.32 -56.63 -27.63
CA GLU A 536 -20.43 -55.82 -28.49
C GLU A 536 -18.97 -55.95 -28.07
N ALA A 537 -18.69 -56.00 -26.77
CA ALA A 537 -17.36 -56.23 -26.21
C ALA A 537 -16.81 -57.65 -26.54
N GLN A 538 -17.69 -58.62 -26.66
CA GLN A 538 -17.29 -60.03 -26.92
C GLN A 538 -17.24 -60.37 -28.40
N TYR A 539 -18.14 -59.85 -29.20
CA TYR A 539 -18.33 -60.27 -30.60
C TYR A 539 -18.13 -59.14 -31.62
N GLY A 540 -18.08 -57.90 -31.18
CA GLY A 540 -18.09 -56.73 -32.07
C GLY A 540 -19.45 -56.56 -32.79
N GLY A 541 -19.44 -55.86 -33.89
CA GLY A 541 -20.60 -55.83 -34.81
C GLY A 541 -21.35 -54.50 -34.89
N GLY A 542 -21.08 -53.51 -33.97
CA GLY A 542 -21.65 -52.18 -34.04
C GLY A 542 -23.18 -52.12 -33.91
N LEU A 543 -23.76 -53.07 -33.14
CA LEU A 543 -25.21 -53.13 -32.98
C LEU A 543 -25.79 -51.96 -32.14
N LEU A 544 -25.05 -51.57 -31.09
CA LEU A 544 -25.43 -50.44 -30.25
C LEU A 544 -25.35 -49.12 -31.06
N GLU A 545 -24.26 -48.94 -31.80
CA GLU A 545 -24.12 -47.79 -32.70
C GLU A 545 -25.21 -47.73 -33.76
N THR A 546 -25.51 -48.91 -34.36
CA THR A 546 -26.57 -49.04 -35.36
C THR A 546 -27.95 -48.65 -34.79
N ALA A 547 -28.29 -49.12 -33.58
CA ALA A 547 -29.54 -48.82 -32.93
C ALA A 547 -29.66 -47.33 -32.56
N THR A 548 -28.54 -46.75 -32.06
CA THR A 548 -28.49 -45.32 -31.70
C THR A 548 -28.71 -44.43 -32.92
N ILE A 549 -27.95 -44.65 -33.98
CA ILE A 549 -28.06 -43.85 -35.21
C ILE A 549 -29.41 -44.07 -35.89
N PHE A 550 -29.98 -45.26 -35.84
CA PHE A 550 -31.32 -45.53 -36.39
C PHE A 550 -32.42 -44.71 -35.70
N ILE A 551 -32.34 -44.58 -34.39
CA ILE A 551 -33.23 -43.73 -33.59
C ILE A 551 -33.02 -42.26 -33.89
N ASP A 552 -31.76 -41.81 -33.94
CA ASP A 552 -31.40 -40.39 -34.22
C ASP A 552 -31.90 -39.95 -35.62
N GLU A 553 -31.81 -40.85 -36.61
CA GLU A 553 -32.31 -40.61 -37.96
C GLU A 553 -33.82 -40.84 -38.11
N ALA A 554 -34.55 -40.82 -36.96
CA ALA A 554 -36.02 -41.03 -36.91
C ALA A 554 -36.48 -42.29 -37.63
N CYS A 555 -35.71 -43.39 -37.50
CA CYS A 555 -35.96 -44.70 -38.08
C CYS A 555 -36.02 -44.73 -39.60
N ARG A 556 -35.30 -43.79 -40.27
CA ARG A 556 -35.17 -43.73 -41.73
C ARG A 556 -34.02 -44.62 -42.21
N TYR A 557 -34.36 -45.73 -42.87
CA TYR A 557 -33.39 -46.74 -43.31
C TYR A 557 -32.30 -46.18 -44.21
N GLN A 558 -32.66 -45.33 -45.17
CA GLN A 558 -31.70 -44.77 -46.10
C GLN A 558 -30.69 -43.84 -45.39
N ALA A 559 -31.22 -42.88 -44.63
CA ALA A 559 -30.40 -41.91 -43.92
C ALA A 559 -29.46 -42.59 -42.87
N THR A 560 -29.98 -43.61 -42.19
CA THR A 560 -29.18 -44.41 -41.22
C THR A 560 -28.06 -45.17 -41.91
N ALA A 561 -28.36 -45.83 -43.05
CA ALA A 561 -27.38 -46.60 -43.83
C ALA A 561 -26.26 -45.68 -44.36
N GLU A 562 -26.61 -44.52 -44.86
CA GLU A 562 -25.66 -43.50 -45.35
C GLU A 562 -24.74 -42.99 -44.19
N ARG A 563 -25.34 -42.70 -43.02
CA ARG A 563 -24.57 -42.20 -41.87
C ARG A 563 -23.66 -43.27 -41.26
N LEU A 564 -24.04 -44.56 -41.32
CA LEU A 564 -23.20 -45.67 -40.92
C LEU A 564 -22.19 -46.11 -41.96
N GLY A 565 -22.27 -45.63 -43.18
CA GLY A 565 -21.43 -46.05 -44.28
C GLY A 565 -21.64 -47.53 -44.69
N ILE A 566 -22.88 -48.06 -44.54
CA ILE A 566 -23.24 -49.43 -44.83
C ILE A 566 -24.41 -49.51 -45.85
N HIS A 567 -24.52 -50.67 -46.49
CA HIS A 567 -25.70 -50.87 -47.36
C HIS A 567 -26.98 -51.11 -46.54
N VAL A 568 -28.15 -50.72 -47.08
CA VAL A 568 -29.45 -50.86 -46.39
C VAL A 568 -29.78 -52.32 -46.03
N SER A 569 -29.32 -53.28 -46.82
CA SER A 569 -29.49 -54.72 -46.49
C SER A 569 -28.71 -55.13 -45.22
N THR A 570 -27.49 -54.55 -45.05
CA THR A 570 -26.68 -54.76 -43.84
C THR A 570 -27.32 -54.14 -42.62
N LEU A 571 -27.91 -52.91 -42.79
CA LEU A 571 -28.70 -52.27 -41.73
C LEU A 571 -29.88 -53.14 -41.32
N ARG A 572 -30.66 -53.65 -42.28
CA ARG A 572 -31.77 -54.55 -41.97
C ARG A 572 -31.37 -55.82 -41.25
N TYR A 573 -30.23 -56.40 -41.63
CA TYR A 573 -29.67 -57.55 -40.94
C TYR A 573 -29.30 -57.21 -39.49
N ARG A 574 -28.62 -56.08 -39.27
CA ARG A 574 -28.26 -55.66 -37.91
C ARG A 574 -29.47 -55.38 -37.03
N LEU A 575 -30.51 -54.73 -37.56
CA LEU A 575 -31.73 -54.48 -36.83
C LEU A 575 -32.50 -55.75 -36.49
N ARG A 576 -32.57 -56.73 -37.43
CA ARG A 576 -33.12 -58.05 -37.15
C ARG A 576 -32.31 -58.82 -36.09
N ARG A 577 -31.02 -58.68 -36.11
CA ARG A 577 -30.12 -59.27 -35.13
C ARG A 577 -30.32 -58.67 -33.71
N LEU A 578 -30.63 -57.37 -33.62
CA LEU A 578 -31.02 -56.75 -32.36
C LEU A 578 -32.32 -57.32 -31.79
N GLU A 579 -33.29 -57.56 -32.65
CA GLU A 579 -34.54 -58.18 -32.24
C GLU A 579 -34.37 -59.65 -31.81
N GLU A 580 -33.61 -60.46 -32.60
CA GLU A 580 -33.36 -61.87 -32.29
C GLU A 580 -32.56 -62.10 -31.00
N LEU A 581 -31.54 -61.28 -30.74
CA LEU A 581 -30.64 -61.50 -29.60
C LEU A 581 -31.13 -60.84 -28.31
N PHE A 582 -31.85 -59.69 -28.44
CA PHE A 582 -32.18 -58.87 -27.29
C PHE A 582 -33.66 -58.56 -27.14
N GLY A 583 -34.47 -59.06 -28.07
CA GLY A 583 -35.92 -58.74 -28.09
C GLY A 583 -36.23 -57.26 -28.36
N LEU A 584 -35.28 -56.53 -28.95
CA LEU A 584 -35.39 -55.12 -29.22
C LEU A 584 -35.92 -54.87 -30.62
N ASN A 585 -37.24 -54.89 -30.76
CA ASN A 585 -37.93 -54.53 -32.00
C ASN A 585 -38.05 -53.00 -32.08
N LEU A 586 -37.21 -52.36 -32.93
CA LEU A 586 -37.18 -50.90 -33.07
C LEU A 586 -38.33 -50.37 -33.97
N GLU A 587 -39.22 -51.23 -34.47
CA GLU A 587 -40.49 -50.81 -35.07
C GLU A 587 -41.56 -50.54 -33.98
N ASP A 588 -41.39 -51.13 -32.80
CA ASP A 588 -42.21 -50.82 -31.64
C ASP A 588 -41.87 -49.47 -31.02
N ALA A 589 -42.88 -48.63 -30.79
CA ALA A 589 -42.71 -47.29 -30.25
C ALA A 589 -42.16 -47.28 -28.81
N GLU A 590 -42.59 -48.26 -28.00
CA GLU A 590 -42.15 -48.39 -26.59
C GLU A 590 -40.70 -48.85 -26.50
N ALA A 591 -40.29 -49.82 -27.34
CA ALA A 591 -38.91 -50.26 -27.42
C ALA A 591 -37.97 -49.14 -27.88
N ARG A 592 -38.37 -48.34 -28.89
CA ARG A 592 -37.64 -47.14 -29.33
C ARG A 592 -37.49 -46.13 -28.22
N PHE A 593 -38.57 -45.81 -27.54
CA PHE A 593 -38.57 -44.86 -26.43
C PHE A 593 -37.61 -45.31 -25.31
N ARG A 594 -37.73 -46.59 -24.90
CA ARG A 594 -36.92 -47.20 -23.87
C ARG A 594 -35.43 -47.19 -24.21
N LEU A 595 -35.06 -47.53 -25.44
CA LEU A 595 -33.67 -47.52 -25.89
C LEU A 595 -33.15 -46.09 -26.05
N SER A 596 -33.92 -45.19 -26.65
CA SER A 596 -33.57 -43.78 -26.78
C SER A 596 -33.33 -43.14 -25.43
N LEU A 597 -34.17 -43.41 -24.44
CA LEU A 597 -34.01 -42.92 -23.08
C LEU A 597 -32.74 -43.50 -22.45
N ALA A 598 -32.49 -44.81 -22.57
CA ALA A 598 -31.31 -45.45 -22.00
C ALA A 598 -29.99 -44.93 -22.64
N VAL A 599 -29.96 -44.72 -23.97
CA VAL A 599 -28.82 -44.13 -24.68
C VAL A 599 -28.55 -42.71 -24.22
N ARG A 600 -29.60 -41.89 -24.13
CA ARG A 600 -29.49 -40.51 -23.62
C ARG A 600 -29.01 -40.48 -22.17
N LEU A 601 -29.53 -41.34 -21.32
CA LEU A 601 -29.10 -41.46 -19.92
C LEU A 601 -27.65 -41.93 -19.80
N THR A 602 -27.16 -42.75 -20.74
CA THR A 602 -25.75 -43.20 -20.76
C THR A 602 -24.80 -42.11 -21.20
N ALA A 603 -25.16 -41.38 -22.26
CA ALA A 603 -24.36 -40.21 -22.68
C ALA A 603 -24.19 -39.19 -21.56
N LEU A 604 -25.09 -39.23 -20.57
CA LEU A 604 -25.11 -38.43 -19.36
C LEU A 604 -24.20 -38.99 -18.25
N GLY A 605 -24.10 -40.30 -18.12
CA GLY A 605 -23.26 -40.96 -17.08
C GLY A 605 -21.80 -41.08 -17.44
N SER A 606 -21.41 -41.13 -18.73
CA SER A 606 -20.03 -41.24 -19.16
C SER A 606 -19.19 -39.95 -18.91
N ALA A 607 -19.86 -38.80 -18.79
CA ALA A 607 -19.20 -37.55 -18.38
C ALA A 607 -18.80 -37.52 -16.88
N SER A 608 -19.27 -38.46 -16.07
CA SER A 608 -19.04 -38.50 -14.62
C SER A 608 -17.92 -39.47 -14.18
N TYR A 609 -17.32 -40.25 -15.08
CA TYR A 609 -16.31 -41.27 -14.76
C TYR A 609 -14.91 -41.01 -15.32
N GLU A 610 -14.68 -39.91 -16.04
CA GLU A 610 -13.35 -39.48 -16.48
C GLU A 610 -12.90 -38.21 -15.74
N SER A 611 -12.93 -38.21 -14.41
CA SER A 611 -12.30 -37.14 -13.62
C SER A 611 -11.63 -37.72 -12.38
#